data_2163140dcb7076ca80afd5f328241836
#
_entry.id   2163140dcb7076ca80afd5f328241836
#
_cell.length_a   1.000
_cell.length_b   1.000
_cell.length_c   1.000
_cell.angle_alpha   90.00
_cell.angle_beta   90.00
_cell.angle_gamma   90.00
#
_symmetry.space_group_name_H-M   'P 1'
#
loop_
_entity.id
_entity.type
_entity.pdbx_description
1 polymer ?
#
loop_
_entity_poly.entity_id
_entity_poly.type
_entity_poly.pdbx_seq_one_letter_code
_entity_poly.pdbx_strand_id
1 'polypeptide(L)'
;MKLHFMKYRKIAYVISGALVLLSVLSLLFRGLNYGIDFSGGISMEVTPIEEGYTIDKMRNQLSEFNPELQQVDGKSILIRLGLPKDATDAQQNERVSQIKNILGENVEYSQVQIVGPKIGGELVRGGILAILFAFVMMAIYVWIRYRGGYAVGAFVSLFLDFVLMFGFFSITGLEFNQTAIAVILTGIGYSINDKVVNYDRIDENVKKYHKMPMADLIDLSVNEMLRRTMLTSVSTLLAMVGIFLFGGAMLRDFALAMGFSIVMGTFTSIYISNMILYNFNLRDTDK
;
A
#
# COMPACT_ATOMS: atom_id res chain seq x y z
N MET A 1 3.62 -30.90 -10.18
CA MET A 1 4.27 -30.18 -11.28
C MET A 1 5.42 -29.38 -10.67
N LYS A 2 6.68 -29.59 -11.06
CA LYS A 2 7.81 -28.81 -10.55
C LYS A 2 7.97 -27.58 -11.43
N LEU A 3 7.86 -26.39 -10.85
CA LEU A 3 8.03 -25.12 -11.55
C LEU A 3 9.51 -24.70 -11.47
N HIS A 4 10.04 -24.18 -12.58
CA HIS A 4 11.43 -23.73 -12.66
C HIS A 4 11.48 -22.18 -12.58
N PHE A 5 11.40 -21.63 -11.38
CA PHE A 5 11.38 -20.18 -11.13
C PHE A 5 12.68 -19.50 -11.57
N MET A 6 13.83 -20.15 -11.29
CA MET A 6 15.16 -19.59 -11.63
C MET A 6 15.38 -19.48 -13.15
N LYS A 7 14.67 -20.26 -13.97
CA LYS A 7 14.70 -20.12 -15.44
C LYS A 7 14.19 -18.75 -15.90
N TYR A 8 13.17 -18.20 -15.20
CA TYR A 8 12.51 -16.95 -15.56
C TYR A 8 13.12 -15.71 -14.84
N ARG A 9 14.26 -15.86 -14.16
CA ARG A 9 14.88 -14.80 -13.37
C ARG A 9 15.12 -13.50 -14.15
N LYS A 10 15.58 -13.60 -15.41
CA LYS A 10 15.83 -12.44 -16.25
C LYS A 10 14.55 -11.64 -16.54
N ILE A 11 13.46 -12.35 -16.82
CA ILE A 11 12.14 -11.75 -17.06
C ILE A 11 11.64 -11.07 -15.79
N ALA A 12 11.78 -11.72 -14.65
CA ALA A 12 11.37 -11.15 -13.36
C ALA A 12 12.15 -9.86 -13.02
N TYR A 13 13.46 -9.82 -13.27
CA TYR A 13 14.25 -8.58 -13.11
C TYR A 13 13.79 -7.46 -14.05
N VAL A 14 13.49 -7.78 -15.31
CA VAL A 14 12.97 -6.79 -16.28
C VAL A 14 11.61 -6.26 -15.84
N ILE A 15 10.69 -7.14 -15.43
CA ILE A 15 9.37 -6.74 -14.93
C ILE A 15 9.51 -5.85 -13.68
N SER A 16 10.32 -6.28 -12.71
CA SER A 16 10.54 -5.49 -11.48
C SER A 16 11.18 -4.14 -11.78
N GLY A 17 12.17 -4.11 -12.65
CA GLY A 17 12.82 -2.86 -13.09
C GLY A 17 11.84 -1.92 -13.78
N ALA A 18 10.98 -2.44 -14.66
CA ALA A 18 9.94 -1.66 -15.32
C ALA A 18 8.91 -1.11 -14.32
N LEU A 19 8.45 -1.94 -13.37
CA LEU A 19 7.51 -1.51 -12.32
C LEU A 19 8.12 -0.44 -11.41
N VAL A 20 9.39 -0.59 -11.00
CA VAL A 20 10.10 0.42 -10.23
C VAL A 20 10.24 1.71 -11.01
N LEU A 21 10.64 1.63 -12.27
CA LEU A 21 10.78 2.81 -13.13
C LEU A 21 9.44 3.55 -13.27
N LEU A 22 8.35 2.83 -13.55
CA LEU A 22 7.01 3.40 -13.63
C LEU A 22 6.59 4.05 -12.30
N SER A 23 6.87 3.38 -11.17
CA SER A 23 6.58 3.92 -9.84
C SER A 23 7.34 5.21 -9.56
N VAL A 24 8.64 5.24 -9.84
CA VAL A 24 9.49 6.42 -9.63
C VAL A 24 9.07 7.56 -10.56
N LEU A 25 8.84 7.28 -11.84
CA LEU A 25 8.37 8.30 -12.79
C LEU A 25 7.01 8.87 -12.36
N SER A 26 6.06 8.02 -11.97
CA SER A 26 4.77 8.50 -11.48
C SER A 26 4.91 9.38 -10.25
N LEU A 27 5.74 8.99 -9.27
CA LEU A 27 6.01 9.79 -8.08
C LEU A 27 6.66 11.14 -8.41
N LEU A 28 7.56 11.20 -9.39
CA LEU A 28 8.23 12.45 -9.80
C LEU A 28 7.30 13.39 -10.57
N PHE A 29 6.46 12.87 -11.47
CA PHE A 29 5.62 13.70 -12.35
C PHE A 29 4.24 13.99 -11.77
N ARG A 30 3.65 13.04 -11.06
CA ARG A 30 2.29 13.16 -10.51
C ARG A 30 2.26 13.40 -9.01
N GLY A 31 3.26 12.91 -8.28
CA GLY A 31 3.30 12.96 -6.82
C GLY A 31 2.28 12.00 -6.17
N LEU A 32 1.92 12.29 -4.92
CA LEU A 32 0.89 11.59 -4.16
C LEU A 32 -0.33 12.48 -4.00
N ASN A 33 -1.52 11.89 -4.05
CA ASN A 33 -2.78 12.56 -3.75
C ASN A 33 -2.99 12.57 -2.22
N TYR A 34 -2.53 13.62 -1.54
CA TYR A 34 -2.63 13.71 -0.09
C TYR A 34 -4.07 13.91 0.38
N GLY A 35 -4.51 13.07 1.32
CA GLY A 35 -5.79 13.22 1.98
C GLY A 35 -5.82 14.37 2.97
N ILE A 36 -7.03 14.70 3.45
CA ILE A 36 -7.23 15.75 4.46
C ILE A 36 -6.50 15.46 5.77
N ASP A 37 -6.23 14.19 6.09
CA ASP A 37 -5.44 13.81 7.25
C ASP A 37 -4.05 14.49 7.27
N PHE A 38 -3.51 14.77 6.09
CA PHE A 38 -2.18 15.35 5.93
C PHE A 38 -2.21 16.81 5.48
N SER A 39 -3.15 17.18 4.60
CA SER A 39 -3.28 18.54 4.11
C SER A 39 -4.02 19.46 5.09
N GLY A 40 -4.78 18.88 6.01
CA GLY A 40 -5.80 19.60 6.76
C GLY A 40 -7.00 19.94 5.87
N GLY A 41 -8.20 19.96 6.44
CA GLY A 41 -9.38 20.32 5.67
C GLY A 41 -10.65 19.69 6.22
N ILE A 42 -11.73 19.87 5.46
CA ILE A 42 -13.04 19.27 5.69
C ILE A 42 -13.30 18.27 4.55
N SER A 43 -13.67 17.05 4.89
CA SER A 43 -14.16 16.04 3.93
C SER A 43 -15.58 15.64 4.29
N MET A 44 -16.45 15.67 3.32
CA MET A 44 -17.84 15.25 3.47
C MET A 44 -18.17 14.26 2.37
N GLU A 45 -18.62 13.08 2.73
CA GLU A 45 -19.22 12.13 1.79
C GLU A 45 -20.72 12.30 1.84
N VAL A 46 -21.30 12.64 0.69
CA VAL A 46 -22.72 12.91 0.55
C VAL A 46 -23.30 12.05 -0.58
N THR A 47 -24.51 11.55 -0.36
CA THR A 47 -25.27 10.82 -1.38
C THR A 47 -26.46 11.67 -1.79
N PRO A 48 -26.60 12.07 -3.08
CA PRO A 48 -27.78 12.78 -3.57
C PRO A 48 -29.05 11.95 -3.34
N ILE A 49 -30.09 12.57 -2.80
CA ILE A 49 -31.41 11.96 -2.57
C ILE A 49 -32.28 12.11 -3.83
N GLU A 50 -32.20 13.25 -4.52
CA GLU A 50 -32.95 13.51 -5.74
C GLU A 50 -32.22 13.01 -7.01
N GLU A 51 -32.97 12.31 -7.87
CA GLU A 51 -32.52 12.00 -9.23
C GLU A 51 -32.33 13.30 -10.03
N GLY A 52 -31.06 13.62 -10.39
CA GLY A 52 -30.69 14.84 -11.09
C GLY A 52 -29.95 15.88 -10.26
N TYR A 53 -29.64 15.60 -9.00
CA TYR A 53 -28.73 16.40 -8.19
C TYR A 53 -27.27 15.98 -8.49
N THR A 54 -26.69 16.60 -9.51
CA THR A 54 -25.41 16.23 -10.09
C THR A 54 -24.22 16.93 -9.42
N ILE A 55 -23.02 16.37 -9.62
CA ILE A 55 -21.75 16.97 -9.16
C ILE A 55 -21.57 18.41 -9.66
N ASP A 56 -22.05 18.73 -10.88
CA ASP A 56 -21.95 20.09 -11.44
C ASP A 56 -22.89 21.09 -10.73
N LYS A 57 -24.07 20.65 -10.31
CA LYS A 57 -24.95 21.47 -9.46
C LYS A 57 -24.31 21.78 -8.11
N MET A 58 -23.73 20.77 -7.46
CA MET A 58 -22.98 20.95 -6.21
C MET A 58 -21.79 21.89 -6.38
N ARG A 59 -21.04 21.74 -7.48
CA ARG A 59 -19.92 22.61 -7.79
C ARG A 59 -20.33 24.06 -7.90
N ASN A 60 -21.45 24.32 -8.57
CA ASN A 60 -21.97 25.68 -8.73
C ASN A 60 -22.46 26.26 -7.39
N GLN A 61 -23.18 25.47 -6.58
CA GLN A 61 -23.68 25.91 -5.28
C GLN A 61 -22.55 26.18 -4.26
N LEU A 62 -21.49 25.38 -4.33
CA LEU A 62 -20.34 25.49 -3.42
C LEU A 62 -19.16 26.27 -4.03
N SER A 63 -19.36 26.96 -5.16
CA SER A 63 -18.29 27.66 -5.88
C SER A 63 -17.53 28.67 -5.04
N GLU A 64 -18.20 29.30 -4.07
CA GLU A 64 -17.60 30.24 -3.11
C GLU A 64 -16.52 29.60 -2.23
N PHE A 65 -16.63 28.30 -1.95
CA PHE A 65 -15.71 27.54 -1.11
C PHE A 65 -14.58 26.86 -1.91
N ASN A 66 -14.64 26.90 -3.25
CA ASN A 66 -13.70 26.24 -4.17
C ASN A 66 -13.45 24.77 -3.81
N PRO A 67 -14.51 23.93 -3.75
CA PRO A 67 -14.41 22.55 -3.32
C PRO A 67 -13.77 21.68 -4.39
N GLU A 68 -12.99 20.67 -3.96
CA GLU A 68 -12.68 19.50 -4.78
C GLU A 68 -13.83 18.51 -4.66
N LEU A 69 -14.47 18.19 -5.78
CA LEU A 69 -15.58 17.25 -5.84
C LEU A 69 -15.15 16.01 -6.63
N GLN A 70 -15.29 14.86 -6.00
CA GLN A 70 -14.97 13.56 -6.60
C GLN A 70 -16.16 12.62 -6.48
N GLN A 71 -16.57 11.99 -7.57
CA GLN A 71 -17.62 10.97 -7.54
C GLN A 71 -17.05 9.66 -6.99
N VAL A 72 -17.73 9.09 -6.01
CA VAL A 72 -17.37 7.84 -5.36
C VAL A 72 -18.55 6.88 -5.54
N ASP A 73 -18.26 5.60 -5.86
CA ASP A 73 -19.28 4.52 -5.96
C ASP A 73 -20.47 4.77 -6.88
N GLY A 74 -20.33 5.66 -7.85
CA GLY A 74 -21.38 5.96 -8.83
C GLY A 74 -22.58 6.73 -8.29
N LYS A 75 -22.75 6.84 -6.97
CA LYS A 75 -23.84 7.58 -6.32
C LYS A 75 -23.36 8.62 -5.32
N SER A 76 -22.36 8.30 -4.50
CA SER A 76 -21.83 9.22 -3.50
C SER A 76 -20.85 10.22 -4.12
N ILE A 77 -20.80 11.42 -3.56
CA ILE A 77 -19.89 12.51 -3.94
C ILE A 77 -19.07 12.87 -2.71
N LEU A 78 -17.76 12.83 -2.86
CA LEU A 78 -16.82 13.29 -1.86
C LEU A 78 -16.53 14.77 -2.10
N ILE A 79 -16.81 15.60 -1.09
CA ILE A 79 -16.56 17.04 -1.07
C ILE A 79 -15.37 17.29 -0.17
N ARG A 80 -14.30 17.86 -0.72
CA ARG A 80 -13.11 18.25 0.05
C ARG A 80 -12.92 19.75 0.00
N LEU A 81 -12.58 20.32 1.14
CA LEU A 81 -12.35 21.77 1.31
C LEU A 81 -11.08 21.98 2.12
N GLY A 82 -10.17 22.77 1.57
CA GLY A 82 -9.00 23.25 2.30
C GLY A 82 -9.41 24.22 3.43
N LEU A 83 -8.69 24.17 4.53
CA LEU A 83 -8.82 25.13 5.62
C LEU A 83 -7.62 26.08 5.64
N PRO A 84 -7.83 27.37 6.01
CA PRO A 84 -6.73 28.27 6.33
C PRO A 84 -5.84 27.68 7.44
N LYS A 85 -4.53 27.94 7.37
CA LYS A 85 -3.56 27.38 8.34
C LYS A 85 -3.86 27.74 9.79
N ASP A 86 -4.53 28.86 10.01
CA ASP A 86 -4.85 29.39 11.33
C ASP A 86 -6.34 29.23 11.67
N ALA A 87 -7.08 28.35 10.96
CA ALA A 87 -8.50 28.16 11.20
C ALA A 87 -8.76 27.57 12.60
N THR A 88 -9.55 28.28 13.39
CA THR A 88 -10.01 27.82 14.70
C THR A 88 -11.11 26.76 14.58
N ASP A 89 -11.29 25.92 15.62
CA ASP A 89 -12.35 24.91 15.63
C ASP A 89 -13.75 25.49 15.42
N ALA A 90 -13.99 26.71 15.93
CA ALA A 90 -15.24 27.45 15.71
C ALA A 90 -15.47 27.75 14.22
N GLN A 91 -14.45 28.24 13.53
CA GLN A 91 -14.51 28.55 12.09
C GLN A 91 -14.65 27.29 11.23
N GLN A 92 -14.05 26.18 11.65
CA GLN A 92 -14.20 24.88 10.97
C GLN A 92 -15.65 24.40 11.06
N ASN A 93 -16.24 24.41 12.26
CA ASN A 93 -17.62 24.01 12.47
C ASN A 93 -18.61 24.96 11.78
N GLU A 94 -18.34 26.25 11.74
CA GLU A 94 -19.14 27.22 10.99
C GLU A 94 -19.16 26.92 9.51
N ARG A 95 -18.00 26.62 8.89
CA ARG A 95 -17.93 26.21 7.47
C ARG A 95 -18.70 24.94 7.19
N VAL A 96 -18.60 23.93 8.04
CA VAL A 96 -19.41 22.70 7.93
C VAL A 96 -20.90 23.03 7.96
N SER A 97 -21.31 23.91 8.87
CA SER A 97 -22.72 24.33 8.98
C SER A 97 -23.19 25.11 7.76
N GLN A 98 -22.35 26.00 7.21
CA GLN A 98 -22.65 26.74 5.98
C GLN A 98 -22.86 25.80 4.81
N ILE A 99 -21.97 24.79 4.63
CA ILE A 99 -22.10 23.80 3.55
C ILE A 99 -23.38 22.97 3.72
N LYS A 100 -23.65 22.51 4.93
CA LYS A 100 -24.89 21.78 5.23
C LYS A 100 -26.14 22.60 4.93
N ASN A 101 -26.12 23.88 5.23
CA ASN A 101 -27.23 24.78 4.93
C ASN A 101 -27.43 24.99 3.42
N ILE A 102 -26.34 25.07 2.63
CA ILE A 102 -26.39 25.23 1.18
C ILE A 102 -26.92 23.96 0.49
N LEU A 103 -26.43 22.79 0.90
CA LEU A 103 -26.85 21.52 0.32
C LEU A 103 -28.22 21.10 0.81
N GLY A 104 -28.63 21.55 2.00
CA GLY A 104 -29.96 21.30 2.58
C GLY A 104 -30.30 19.82 2.74
N GLU A 105 -31.54 19.48 2.51
CA GLU A 105 -32.10 18.11 2.57
C GLU A 105 -31.93 17.35 1.24
N ASN A 106 -31.25 17.92 0.25
CA ASN A 106 -31.07 17.29 -1.07
C ASN A 106 -30.04 16.15 -1.06
N VAL A 107 -29.29 16.03 0.03
CA VAL A 107 -28.22 15.04 0.19
C VAL A 107 -28.29 14.36 1.56
N GLU A 108 -27.95 13.07 1.57
CA GLU A 108 -27.68 12.31 2.79
C GLU A 108 -26.19 12.36 3.11
N TYR A 109 -25.83 12.71 4.34
CA TYR A 109 -24.46 12.80 4.81
C TYR A 109 -24.03 11.44 5.37
N SER A 110 -23.19 10.72 4.63
CA SER A 110 -22.66 9.43 5.06
C SER A 110 -21.50 9.60 6.04
N GLN A 111 -20.64 10.59 5.79
CA GLN A 111 -19.48 10.85 6.62
C GLN A 111 -19.08 12.33 6.56
N VAL A 112 -18.70 12.88 7.72
CA VAL A 112 -18.11 14.25 7.83
C VAL A 112 -16.85 14.15 8.68
N GLN A 113 -15.72 14.50 8.11
CA GLN A 113 -14.41 14.55 8.78
C GLN A 113 -13.85 15.95 8.73
N ILE A 114 -13.27 16.39 9.84
CA ILE A 114 -12.59 17.66 9.95
C ILE A 114 -11.21 17.43 10.53
N VAL A 115 -10.20 17.87 9.84
CA VAL A 115 -8.81 17.80 10.31
C VAL A 115 -8.22 19.21 10.31
N GLY A 116 -7.92 19.71 11.48
CA GLY A 116 -7.26 21.02 11.60
C GLY A 116 -5.83 20.96 11.02
N PRO A 117 -5.33 22.05 10.42
CA PRO A 117 -4.01 22.06 9.76
C PRO A 117 -2.83 21.70 10.69
N LYS A 118 -2.94 22.02 11.98
CA LYS A 118 -1.93 21.68 12.99
C LYS A 118 -1.90 20.16 13.22
N ILE A 119 -3.07 19.55 13.34
CA ILE A 119 -3.22 18.10 13.51
C ILE A 119 -2.69 17.38 12.26
N GLY A 120 -3.02 17.85 11.05
CA GLY A 120 -2.51 17.31 9.80
C GLY A 120 -0.98 17.25 9.76
N GLY A 121 -0.32 18.34 10.16
CA GLY A 121 1.16 18.36 10.24
C GLY A 121 1.75 17.36 11.25
N GLU A 122 1.10 17.17 12.40
CA GLU A 122 1.49 16.14 13.38
C GLU A 122 1.29 14.72 12.84
N LEU A 123 0.20 14.47 12.11
CA LEU A 123 -0.08 13.18 11.48
C LEU A 123 0.94 12.84 10.38
N VAL A 124 1.33 13.83 9.54
CA VAL A 124 2.40 13.64 8.55
C VAL A 124 3.70 13.21 9.23
N ARG A 125 4.11 13.97 10.26
CA ARG A 125 5.35 13.66 11.00
C ARG A 125 5.27 12.27 11.65
N GLY A 126 4.15 11.96 12.31
CA GLY A 126 3.90 10.65 12.92
C GLY A 126 3.94 9.52 11.90
N GLY A 127 3.30 9.71 10.74
CA GLY A 127 3.29 8.74 9.65
C GLY A 127 4.67 8.45 9.07
N ILE A 128 5.46 9.49 8.79
CA ILE A 128 6.84 9.34 8.31
C ILE A 128 7.68 8.59 9.35
N LEU A 129 7.59 8.98 10.63
CA LEU A 129 8.32 8.32 11.71
C LEU A 129 7.91 6.86 11.87
N ALA A 130 6.62 6.53 11.75
CA ALA A 130 6.12 5.17 11.82
C ALA A 130 6.69 4.30 10.69
N ILE A 131 6.70 4.81 9.46
CA ILE A 131 7.26 4.12 8.30
C ILE A 131 8.77 3.90 8.48
N LEU A 132 9.52 4.93 8.84
CA LEU A 132 10.97 4.83 9.05
C LEU A 132 11.30 3.86 10.18
N PHE A 133 10.61 3.98 11.31
CA PHE A 133 10.80 3.09 12.46
C PHE A 133 10.51 1.64 12.08
N ALA A 134 9.38 1.37 11.42
CA ALA A 134 9.03 0.02 10.99
C ALA A 134 10.06 -0.56 10.03
N PHE A 135 10.54 0.25 9.05
CA PHE A 135 11.56 -0.17 8.11
C PHE A 135 12.88 -0.52 8.81
N VAL A 136 13.35 0.34 9.72
CA VAL A 136 14.56 0.10 10.50
C VAL A 136 14.41 -1.15 11.37
N MET A 137 13.29 -1.31 12.07
CA MET A 137 13.04 -2.48 12.91
C MET A 137 12.97 -3.78 12.11
N MET A 138 12.35 -3.76 10.93
CA MET A 138 12.36 -4.92 10.03
C MET A 138 13.75 -5.22 9.49
N ALA A 139 14.55 -4.21 9.15
CA ALA A 139 15.92 -4.40 8.73
C ALA A 139 16.79 -5.02 9.84
N ILE A 140 16.64 -4.53 11.07
CA ILE A 140 17.32 -5.09 12.26
C ILE A 140 16.90 -6.54 12.49
N TYR A 141 15.59 -6.83 12.44
CA TYR A 141 15.07 -8.18 12.60
C TYR A 141 15.67 -9.14 11.58
N VAL A 142 15.67 -8.76 10.31
CA VAL A 142 16.23 -9.60 9.23
C VAL A 142 17.74 -9.77 9.41
N TRP A 143 18.45 -8.73 9.82
CA TRP A 143 19.89 -8.79 10.05
C TRP A 143 20.26 -9.71 11.22
N ILE A 144 19.48 -9.70 12.30
CA ILE A 144 19.68 -10.59 13.46
C ILE A 144 19.28 -12.03 13.10
N ARG A 145 18.16 -12.21 12.39
CA ARG A 145 17.61 -13.53 12.07
C ARG A 145 18.41 -14.24 11.01
N TYR A 146 18.92 -13.50 10.03
CA TYR A 146 19.64 -14.01 8.86
C TYR A 146 20.97 -13.31 8.68
N ARG A 147 21.96 -14.05 8.13
CA ARG A 147 23.28 -13.53 7.86
C ARG A 147 23.57 -13.48 6.37
N GLY A 148 24.52 -12.61 5.96
CA GLY A 148 25.04 -12.54 4.60
C GLY A 148 23.96 -12.30 3.54
N GLY A 149 23.93 -13.14 2.51
CA GLY A 149 23.06 -12.98 1.36
C GLY A 149 21.58 -12.95 1.66
N TYR A 150 21.11 -13.66 2.69
CA TYR A 150 19.71 -13.66 3.10
C TYR A 150 19.27 -12.27 3.59
N ALA A 151 20.08 -11.62 4.43
CA ALA A 151 19.77 -10.29 4.93
C ALA A 151 19.71 -9.26 3.79
N VAL A 152 20.67 -9.31 2.88
CA VAL A 152 20.68 -8.42 1.69
C VAL A 152 19.47 -8.67 0.80
N GLY A 153 19.17 -9.94 0.50
CA GLY A 153 18.03 -10.30 -0.35
C GLY A 153 16.70 -9.82 0.22
N ALA A 154 16.48 -10.02 1.52
CA ALA A 154 15.28 -9.54 2.20
C ALA A 154 15.21 -8.02 2.20
N PHE A 155 16.29 -7.33 2.55
CA PHE A 155 16.33 -5.86 2.62
C PHE A 155 16.02 -5.23 1.26
N VAL A 156 16.69 -5.66 0.19
CA VAL A 156 16.48 -5.12 -1.16
C VAL A 156 15.05 -5.39 -1.63
N SER A 157 14.52 -6.59 -1.40
CA SER A 157 13.15 -6.90 -1.81
C SER A 157 12.09 -6.16 -0.99
N LEU A 158 12.32 -5.91 0.31
CA LEU A 158 11.45 -5.06 1.13
C LEU A 158 11.47 -3.59 0.67
N PHE A 159 12.66 -3.06 0.37
CA PHE A 159 12.78 -1.72 -0.19
C PHE A 159 12.01 -1.58 -1.51
N LEU A 160 12.07 -2.61 -2.35
CA LEU A 160 11.32 -2.66 -3.60
C LEU A 160 9.82 -2.67 -3.34
N ASP A 161 9.33 -3.44 -2.35
CA ASP A 161 7.92 -3.42 -1.96
C ASP A 161 7.46 -2.02 -1.54
N PHE A 162 8.27 -1.27 -0.79
CA PHE A 162 8.00 0.13 -0.45
C PHE A 162 7.83 1.00 -1.71
N VAL A 163 8.80 0.95 -2.61
CA VAL A 163 8.76 1.75 -3.84
C VAL A 163 7.52 1.43 -4.67
N LEU A 164 7.17 0.15 -4.78
CA LEU A 164 5.99 -0.29 -5.52
C LEU A 164 4.69 0.19 -4.87
N MET A 165 4.60 0.17 -3.53
CA MET A 165 3.42 0.67 -2.82
C MET A 165 3.22 2.16 -2.99
N PHE A 166 4.25 2.97 -2.83
CA PHE A 166 4.16 4.41 -3.11
C PHE A 166 3.83 4.68 -4.59
N GLY A 167 4.44 3.91 -5.51
CA GLY A 167 4.13 3.97 -6.93
C GLY A 167 2.66 3.64 -7.22
N PHE A 168 2.11 2.64 -6.56
CA PHE A 168 0.71 2.28 -6.70
C PHE A 168 -0.24 3.43 -6.31
N PHE A 169 -0.02 4.06 -5.15
CA PHE A 169 -0.81 5.25 -4.75
C PHE A 169 -0.66 6.40 -5.74
N SER A 170 0.54 6.65 -6.25
CA SER A 170 0.78 7.69 -7.23
C SER A 170 0.09 7.40 -8.58
N ILE A 171 0.18 6.17 -9.09
CA ILE A 171 -0.37 5.76 -10.39
C ILE A 171 -1.91 5.75 -10.34
N THR A 172 -2.48 5.17 -9.29
CA THR A 172 -3.94 5.07 -9.16
C THR A 172 -4.58 6.39 -8.77
N GLY A 173 -3.84 7.28 -8.11
CA GLY A 173 -4.37 8.52 -7.55
C GLY A 173 -5.25 8.29 -6.32
N LEU A 174 -5.24 7.08 -5.75
CA LEU A 174 -5.90 6.81 -4.46
C LEU A 174 -5.38 7.77 -3.39
N GLU A 175 -6.26 8.10 -2.46
CA GLU A 175 -5.94 9.05 -1.40
C GLU A 175 -4.86 8.52 -0.47
N PHE A 176 -3.78 9.29 -0.36
CA PHE A 176 -2.70 8.98 0.56
C PHE A 176 -3.00 9.64 1.91
N ASN A 177 -3.60 8.87 2.80
CA ASN A 177 -4.09 9.27 4.12
C ASN A 177 -3.48 8.36 5.21
N GLN A 178 -3.95 8.48 6.44
CA GLN A 178 -3.48 7.66 7.55
C GLN A 178 -3.74 6.16 7.32
N THR A 179 -4.86 5.82 6.67
CA THR A 179 -5.17 4.44 6.28
C THR A 179 -4.17 3.89 5.27
N ALA A 180 -3.69 4.71 4.33
CA ALA A 180 -2.65 4.32 3.37
C ALA A 180 -1.34 3.93 4.08
N ILE A 181 -0.94 4.67 5.12
CA ILE A 181 0.22 4.31 5.95
C ILE A 181 0.02 2.95 6.61
N ALA A 182 -1.16 2.72 7.20
CA ALA A 182 -1.49 1.44 7.82
C ALA A 182 -1.42 0.28 6.81
N VAL A 183 -1.93 0.47 5.58
CA VAL A 183 -1.83 -0.51 4.48
C VAL A 183 -0.37 -0.81 4.13
N ILE A 184 0.47 0.22 3.97
CA ILE A 184 1.89 0.04 3.65
C ILE A 184 2.56 -0.79 4.73
N LEU A 185 2.39 -0.42 6.01
CA LEU A 185 3.01 -1.13 7.12
C LEU A 185 2.53 -2.58 7.23
N THR A 186 1.23 -2.82 7.09
CA THR A 186 0.64 -4.16 7.15
C THR A 186 1.08 -5.01 5.97
N GLY A 187 1.07 -4.44 4.76
CA GLY A 187 1.47 -5.13 3.53
C GLY A 187 2.94 -5.54 3.53
N ILE A 188 3.82 -4.69 4.04
CA ILE A 188 5.25 -5.03 4.20
C ILE A 188 5.44 -6.11 5.26
N GLY A 189 4.70 -6.05 6.37
CA GLY A 189 4.68 -7.11 7.36
C GLY A 189 4.22 -8.45 6.79
N TYR A 190 3.22 -8.43 5.90
CA TYR A 190 2.78 -9.61 5.15
C TYR A 190 3.87 -10.14 4.21
N SER A 191 4.51 -9.25 3.46
CA SER A 191 5.58 -9.61 2.52
C SER A 191 6.82 -10.21 3.19
N ILE A 192 7.23 -9.68 4.37
CA ILE A 192 8.38 -10.23 5.10
C ILE A 192 8.10 -11.64 5.62
N ASN A 193 6.86 -11.94 6.02
CA ASN A 193 6.49 -13.28 6.47
C ASN A 193 6.72 -14.34 5.37
N ASP A 194 6.35 -14.05 4.14
CA ASP A 194 6.58 -14.96 3.01
C ASP A 194 8.08 -15.13 2.71
N LYS A 195 8.87 -14.06 2.81
CA LYS A 195 10.33 -14.11 2.62
C LYS A 195 11.01 -14.98 3.68
N VAL A 196 10.63 -14.79 4.95
CA VAL A 196 11.15 -15.58 6.08
C VAL A 196 10.88 -17.07 5.87
N VAL A 197 9.68 -17.44 5.49
CA VAL A 197 9.30 -18.85 5.25
C VAL A 197 10.10 -19.47 4.11
N ASN A 198 10.28 -18.74 3.02
CA ASN A 198 11.09 -19.20 1.90
C ASN A 198 12.56 -19.36 2.28
N TYR A 199 13.10 -18.41 3.04
CA TYR A 199 14.49 -18.42 3.48
C TYR A 199 14.80 -19.55 4.46
N ASP A 200 13.91 -19.79 5.43
CA ASP A 200 14.05 -20.91 6.36
C ASP A 200 14.12 -22.24 5.58
N ARG A 201 13.27 -22.39 4.56
CA ARG A 201 13.29 -23.61 3.73
C ARG A 201 14.53 -23.73 2.86
N ILE A 202 15.01 -22.63 2.30
CA ILE A 202 16.27 -22.61 1.55
C ILE A 202 17.44 -22.99 2.46
N ASP A 203 17.50 -22.42 3.67
CA ASP A 203 18.55 -22.71 4.65
C ASP A 203 18.57 -24.21 5.06
N GLU A 204 17.39 -24.78 5.35
CA GLU A 204 17.27 -26.23 5.58
C GLU A 204 17.78 -27.05 4.41
N ASN A 205 17.40 -26.71 3.18
CA ASN A 205 17.79 -27.46 2.00
C ASN A 205 19.27 -27.26 1.65
N VAL A 206 19.88 -26.11 1.92
CA VAL A 206 21.34 -25.86 1.79
C VAL A 206 22.11 -26.85 2.70
N LYS A 207 21.64 -27.02 3.92
CA LYS A 207 22.26 -27.96 4.90
C LYS A 207 22.03 -29.43 4.52
N LYS A 208 20.92 -29.75 3.83
CA LYS A 208 20.58 -31.12 3.48
C LYS A 208 21.21 -31.58 2.15
N TYR A 209 21.28 -30.68 1.17
CA TYR A 209 21.66 -31.03 -0.21
C TYR A 209 22.96 -30.33 -0.63
N HIS A 210 24.10 -30.72 -0.02
CA HIS A 210 25.41 -30.09 -0.23
C HIS A 210 25.92 -30.08 -1.70
N LYS A 211 25.50 -31.06 -2.53
CA LYS A 211 26.00 -31.22 -3.92
C LYS A 211 25.03 -30.68 -4.98
N MET A 212 23.82 -30.27 -4.58
CA MET A 212 22.81 -29.78 -5.54
C MET A 212 23.21 -28.40 -6.08
N PRO A 213 23.08 -28.11 -7.39
CA PRO A 213 23.26 -26.77 -7.92
C PRO A 213 22.36 -25.77 -7.21
N MET A 214 22.83 -24.55 -6.93
CA MET A 214 22.08 -23.55 -6.14
C MET A 214 20.75 -23.17 -6.79
N ALA A 215 20.70 -23.07 -8.12
CA ALA A 215 19.46 -22.79 -8.84
C ALA A 215 18.40 -23.87 -8.61
N ASP A 216 18.78 -25.15 -8.68
CA ASP A 216 17.87 -26.27 -8.48
C ASP A 216 17.42 -26.39 -7.02
N LEU A 217 18.30 -26.03 -6.08
CA LEU A 217 18.01 -26.01 -4.65
C LEU A 217 17.00 -24.91 -4.31
N ILE A 218 17.15 -23.72 -4.87
CA ILE A 218 16.19 -22.62 -4.71
C ILE A 218 14.86 -23.00 -5.33
N ASP A 219 14.85 -23.55 -6.56
CA ASP A 219 13.62 -24.03 -7.22
C ASP A 219 12.92 -25.11 -6.38
N LEU A 220 13.66 -26.07 -5.82
CA LEU A 220 13.11 -27.07 -4.92
C LEU A 220 12.45 -26.44 -3.70
N SER A 221 13.17 -25.55 -3.01
CA SER A 221 12.69 -24.90 -1.78
C SER A 221 11.43 -24.09 -2.00
N VAL A 222 11.41 -23.29 -3.09
CA VAL A 222 10.24 -22.49 -3.47
C VAL A 222 9.04 -23.38 -3.81
N ASN A 223 9.25 -24.49 -4.57
CA ASN A 223 8.16 -25.42 -4.88
C ASN A 223 7.57 -26.08 -3.62
N GLU A 224 8.40 -26.39 -2.62
CA GLU A 224 7.95 -26.98 -1.36
C GLU A 224 7.09 -25.99 -0.54
N MET A 225 7.40 -24.69 -0.60
CA MET A 225 6.64 -23.64 0.12
C MET A 225 5.50 -23.05 -0.71
N LEU A 226 5.49 -23.24 -2.03
CA LEU A 226 4.53 -22.63 -2.95
C LEU A 226 3.07 -22.83 -2.52
N ARG A 227 2.71 -24.04 -2.10
CA ARG A 227 1.35 -24.33 -1.65
C ARG A 227 0.95 -23.48 -0.45
N ARG A 228 1.83 -23.31 0.51
CA ARG A 228 1.58 -22.49 1.71
C ARG A 228 1.44 -21.03 1.32
N THR A 229 2.40 -20.48 0.58
CA THR A 229 2.38 -19.09 0.10
C THR A 229 1.12 -18.79 -0.73
N MET A 230 0.75 -19.68 -1.66
CA MET A 230 -0.48 -19.50 -2.45
C MET A 230 -1.75 -19.56 -1.59
N LEU A 231 -1.85 -20.48 -0.65
CA LEU A 231 -3.03 -20.58 0.22
C LEU A 231 -3.18 -19.33 1.11
N THR A 232 -2.09 -18.83 1.69
CA THR A 232 -2.12 -17.61 2.52
C THR A 232 -2.48 -16.38 1.69
N SER A 233 -1.84 -16.20 0.53
CA SER A 233 -2.11 -15.05 -0.35
C SER A 233 -3.53 -15.08 -0.90
N VAL A 234 -4.00 -16.21 -1.41
CA VAL A 234 -5.35 -16.34 -1.97
C VAL A 234 -6.42 -16.15 -0.90
N SER A 235 -6.26 -16.74 0.30
CA SER A 235 -7.23 -16.56 1.38
C SER A 235 -7.35 -15.10 1.82
N THR A 236 -6.22 -14.38 1.91
CA THR A 236 -6.24 -12.95 2.26
C THR A 236 -6.80 -12.10 1.12
N LEU A 237 -6.47 -12.42 -0.15
CA LEU A 237 -7.07 -11.75 -1.30
C LEU A 237 -8.58 -11.94 -1.36
N LEU A 238 -9.10 -13.13 -1.05
CA LEU A 238 -10.54 -13.36 -0.97
C LEU A 238 -11.21 -12.50 0.10
N ALA A 239 -10.55 -12.32 1.26
CA ALA A 239 -11.04 -11.39 2.28
C ALA A 239 -11.05 -9.94 1.75
N MET A 240 -9.98 -9.52 1.04
CA MET A 240 -9.93 -8.18 0.41
C MET A 240 -11.02 -8.00 -0.65
N VAL A 241 -11.32 -9.02 -1.44
CA VAL A 241 -12.46 -8.98 -2.39
C VAL A 241 -13.78 -8.78 -1.64
N GLY A 242 -14.00 -9.46 -0.51
CA GLY A 242 -15.17 -9.25 0.33
C GLY A 242 -15.29 -7.82 0.82
N ILE A 243 -14.19 -7.24 1.32
CA ILE A 243 -14.14 -5.84 1.76
C ILE A 243 -14.38 -4.89 0.59
N PHE A 244 -13.78 -5.17 -0.58
CA PHE A 244 -13.94 -4.35 -1.78
C PHE A 244 -15.40 -4.29 -2.26
N LEU A 245 -16.11 -5.41 -2.20
CA LEU A 245 -17.50 -5.49 -2.68
C LEU A 245 -18.52 -4.90 -1.69
N PHE A 246 -18.27 -5.03 -0.39
CA PHE A 246 -19.27 -4.73 0.65
C PHE A 246 -18.82 -3.67 1.66
N GLY A 247 -17.56 -3.21 1.62
CA GLY A 247 -16.98 -2.38 2.68
C GLY A 247 -17.22 -0.86 2.57
N GLY A 248 -17.92 -0.38 1.55
CA GLY A 248 -18.07 1.07 1.31
C GLY A 248 -16.77 1.73 0.80
N ALA A 249 -16.83 3.03 0.51
CA ALA A 249 -15.78 3.75 -0.22
C ALA A 249 -14.40 3.69 0.47
N MET A 250 -14.33 4.02 1.74
CA MET A 250 -13.07 4.08 2.50
C MET A 250 -12.38 2.72 2.60
N LEU A 251 -13.15 1.66 2.81
CA LEU A 251 -12.62 0.29 2.90
C LEU A 251 -12.28 -0.29 1.53
N ARG A 252 -12.85 0.21 0.44
CA ARG A 252 -12.47 -0.17 -0.92
C ARG A 252 -11.03 0.22 -1.25
N ASP A 253 -10.65 1.45 -0.96
CA ASP A 253 -9.29 1.93 -1.21
C ASP A 253 -8.28 1.12 -0.40
N PHE A 254 -8.61 0.84 0.87
CA PHE A 254 -7.84 -0.07 1.70
C PHE A 254 -7.70 -1.46 1.05
N ALA A 255 -8.81 -2.05 0.61
CA ALA A 255 -8.83 -3.39 0.04
C ALA A 255 -8.03 -3.48 -1.28
N LEU A 256 -8.14 -2.45 -2.14
CA LEU A 256 -7.37 -2.36 -3.38
C LEU A 256 -5.87 -2.28 -3.11
N ALA A 257 -5.46 -1.36 -2.24
CA ALA A 257 -4.05 -1.16 -1.92
C ALA A 257 -3.45 -2.37 -1.18
N MET A 258 -4.20 -2.98 -0.26
CA MET A 258 -3.76 -4.19 0.43
C MET A 258 -3.71 -5.39 -0.52
N GLY A 259 -4.69 -5.54 -1.42
CA GLY A 259 -4.68 -6.56 -2.47
C GLY A 259 -3.46 -6.44 -3.39
N PHE A 260 -3.13 -5.23 -3.84
CA PHE A 260 -1.92 -4.97 -4.61
C PHE A 260 -0.66 -5.35 -3.81
N SER A 261 -0.59 -4.97 -2.53
CA SER A 261 0.54 -5.28 -1.66
C SER A 261 0.76 -6.79 -1.52
N ILE A 262 -0.31 -7.57 -1.34
CA ILE A 262 -0.23 -9.04 -1.24
C ILE A 262 0.30 -9.66 -2.54
N VAL A 263 -0.22 -9.22 -3.69
CA VAL A 263 0.22 -9.74 -5.00
C VAL A 263 1.69 -9.41 -5.25
N MET A 264 2.09 -8.14 -5.04
CA MET A 264 3.46 -7.71 -5.25
C MET A 264 4.41 -8.33 -4.22
N GLY A 265 4.02 -8.39 -2.94
CA GLY A 265 4.82 -9.03 -1.89
C GLY A 265 5.05 -10.52 -2.16
N THR A 266 4.05 -11.24 -2.65
CA THR A 266 4.20 -12.65 -3.07
C THR A 266 5.15 -12.76 -4.27
N PHE A 267 5.00 -11.89 -5.27
CA PHE A 267 5.89 -11.85 -6.43
C PHE A 267 7.34 -11.56 -6.03
N THR A 268 7.58 -10.52 -5.22
CA THR A 268 8.92 -10.16 -4.77
C THR A 268 9.54 -11.21 -3.87
N SER A 269 8.75 -11.93 -3.08
CA SER A 269 9.20 -13.02 -2.21
C SER A 269 9.62 -14.25 -3.02
N ILE A 270 8.84 -14.65 -4.03
CA ILE A 270 9.13 -15.83 -4.85
C ILE A 270 10.30 -15.56 -5.80
N TYR A 271 10.35 -14.40 -6.44
CA TYR A 271 11.33 -14.11 -7.47
C TYR A 271 12.49 -13.28 -6.94
N ILE A 272 12.26 -12.02 -6.55
CA ILE A 272 13.33 -11.06 -6.34
C ILE A 272 14.22 -11.43 -5.16
N SER A 273 13.63 -11.76 -4.01
CA SER A 273 14.40 -12.11 -2.82
C SER A 273 15.27 -13.35 -3.05
N ASN A 274 14.72 -14.37 -3.71
CA ASN A 274 15.43 -15.63 -3.98
C ASN A 274 16.48 -15.49 -5.09
N MET A 275 16.24 -14.63 -6.09
CA MET A 275 17.21 -14.36 -7.14
C MET A 275 18.42 -13.60 -6.63
N ILE A 276 18.24 -12.70 -5.66
CA ILE A 276 19.37 -12.02 -5.01
C ILE A 276 20.20 -13.06 -4.25
N LEU A 277 19.56 -13.98 -3.54
CA LEU A 277 20.25 -15.08 -2.85
C LEU A 277 21.10 -15.93 -3.78
N TYR A 278 20.67 -16.17 -5.01
CA TYR A 278 21.42 -16.94 -5.99
C TYR A 278 22.80 -16.36 -6.28
N ASN A 279 22.97 -15.04 -6.15
CA ASN A 279 24.25 -14.36 -6.40
C ASN A 279 25.21 -14.47 -5.20
N PHE A 280 24.75 -14.98 -4.06
CA PHE A 280 25.59 -15.17 -2.87
C PHE A 280 25.91 -16.66 -2.68
N ASN A 281 27.14 -16.92 -2.20
CA ASN A 281 27.53 -18.28 -1.85
C ASN A 281 26.99 -18.67 -0.47
N LEU A 282 25.75 -19.17 -0.42
CA LEU A 282 25.05 -19.49 0.82
C LEU A 282 25.70 -20.62 1.63
N ARG A 283 26.62 -21.39 1.02
CA ARG A 283 27.32 -22.50 1.67
C ARG A 283 28.51 -22.06 2.52
N ASP A 284 29.06 -20.88 2.25
CA ASP A 284 30.20 -20.33 2.99
C ASP A 284 29.78 -19.55 4.25
N THR A 285 28.49 -19.39 4.50
CA THR A 285 27.97 -18.63 5.65
C THR A 285 27.93 -19.41 6.96
N ASP A 286 28.33 -20.69 6.96
CA ASP A 286 28.39 -21.56 8.15
C ASP A 286 29.76 -21.51 8.88
N LYS A 287 30.59 -20.48 8.60
CA LYS A 287 31.83 -20.23 9.34
C LYS A 287 31.75 -19.02 10.25
#